data_e836ab97fd86daaf1012a15a0cb34c45
#
_entry.id   e836ab97fd86daaf1012a15a0cb34c45
#
_cell.length_a   1.000
_cell.length_b   1.000
_cell.length_c   1.000
_cell.angle_alpha   90.00
_cell.angle_beta   90.00
_cell.angle_gamma   90.00
#
_symmetry.space_group_name_H-M   'P 1'
#
loop_
_entity.id
_entity.type
_entity.pdbx_description
1 polymer ?
#
loop_
_entity_poly.entity_id
_entity_poly.type
_entity_poly.pdbx_seq_one_letter_code
_entity_poly.pdbx_strand_id
1 'polypeptide(L)'
;MNNILQLVGDYTNPILKPEAAARVKMLGEQSINHFGFHNPRNQCWPNGVPFMLSLSMEMFQQPDKIIIIYQNDHQVRHVRMNAQHPAQVTPSWYGDSVGHYEGDTLVIDTVGMKLGPFAMVDWYGTPQTPALHVIERYRMVDYETAKEGLARDEKENFRAQPANMDWNYRGKHLQLTFTVDDPNVFTTRWSATVTYGKPVVEWLEQVCAENPKKYGTEEDAQVPTAAKPDF
;
A
#
# COMPACT_ATOMS: atom_id res chain seq x y z
N MET A 1 -22.06 12.85 10.23
CA MET A 1 -21.09 13.44 9.25
C MET A 1 -19.94 12.49 9.17
N ASN A 2 -19.77 11.83 8.04
CA ASN A 2 -18.61 10.97 7.84
C ASN A 2 -17.39 11.89 7.80
N ASN A 3 -16.48 11.74 8.75
CA ASN A 3 -15.17 12.37 8.69
C ASN A 3 -14.46 11.84 7.45
N ILE A 4 -14.48 12.62 6.40
CA ILE A 4 -13.66 12.35 5.22
C ILE A 4 -12.22 12.52 5.71
N LEU A 5 -11.41 11.47 5.55
CA LEU A 5 -10.03 11.44 6.01
C LEU A 5 -9.25 12.60 5.38
N GLN A 6 -8.93 13.60 6.18
CA GLN A 6 -8.00 14.64 5.79
C GLN A 6 -6.59 14.09 5.99
N LEU A 7 -5.95 13.68 4.88
CA LEU A 7 -4.63 13.09 4.91
C LEU A 7 -3.58 14.21 4.82
N VAL A 8 -3.10 14.65 5.97
CA VAL A 8 -2.03 15.65 6.08
C VAL A 8 -0.79 14.97 6.65
N GLY A 9 0.22 14.78 5.82
CA GLY A 9 1.51 14.25 6.25
C GLY A 9 2.36 15.30 6.98
N ASP A 10 3.26 14.83 7.82
CA ASP A 10 4.26 15.69 8.47
C ASP A 10 5.35 16.08 7.47
N TYR A 11 5.09 17.13 6.69
CA TYR A 11 6.05 17.67 5.73
C TYR A 11 7.25 18.38 6.39
N THR A 12 7.23 18.57 7.72
CA THR A 12 8.36 19.14 8.46
C THR A 12 9.33 18.07 8.95
N ASN A 13 9.00 16.81 8.77
CA ASN A 13 9.83 15.70 9.18
C ASN A 13 11.20 15.74 8.46
N PRO A 14 12.31 15.78 9.20
CA PRO A 14 13.65 15.91 8.61
C PRO A 14 14.10 14.71 7.77
N ILE A 15 13.34 13.62 7.80
CA ILE A 15 13.59 12.47 6.93
C ILE A 15 13.27 12.79 5.46
N LEU A 16 12.35 13.73 5.19
CA LEU A 16 11.99 14.12 3.84
C LEU A 16 12.98 15.08 3.22
N LYS A 17 13.38 14.82 2.00
CA LYS A 17 14.11 15.82 1.21
C LYS A 17 13.19 16.98 0.80
N PRO A 18 13.73 18.17 0.50
CA PRO A 18 12.93 19.37 0.29
C PRO A 18 11.82 19.23 -0.76
N GLU A 19 12.10 18.57 -1.88
CA GLU A 19 11.10 18.36 -2.95
C GLU A 19 9.96 17.42 -2.50
N ALA A 20 10.30 16.36 -1.77
CA ALA A 20 9.31 15.44 -1.20
C ALA A 20 8.46 16.16 -0.14
N ALA A 21 9.08 16.94 0.75
CA ALA A 21 8.39 17.73 1.75
C ALA A 21 7.42 18.75 1.12
N ALA A 22 7.85 19.44 0.05
CA ALA A 22 7.00 20.38 -0.68
C ALA A 22 5.76 19.67 -1.31
N ARG A 23 5.94 18.46 -1.88
CA ARG A 23 4.84 17.69 -2.44
C ARG A 23 3.87 17.22 -1.35
N VAL A 24 4.36 16.69 -0.22
CA VAL A 24 3.51 16.25 0.91
C VAL A 24 2.72 17.43 1.45
N LYS A 25 3.33 18.61 1.60
CA LYS A 25 2.64 19.83 2.01
C LYS A 25 1.52 20.21 1.04
N MET A 26 1.82 20.29 -0.26
CA MET A 26 0.85 20.65 -1.30
C MET A 26 -0.36 19.72 -1.29
N LEU A 27 -0.14 18.39 -1.22
CA LEU A 27 -1.21 17.40 -1.21
C LEU A 27 -1.99 17.44 0.11
N GLY A 28 -1.35 17.71 1.24
CA GLY A 28 -2.03 17.93 2.52
C GLY A 28 -2.97 19.15 2.47
N GLU A 29 -2.51 20.27 1.92
CA GLU A 29 -3.32 21.48 1.73
C GLU A 29 -4.50 21.19 0.76
N GLN A 30 -4.27 20.45 -0.31
CA GLN A 30 -5.33 20.01 -1.21
C GLN A 30 -6.34 19.12 -0.49
N SER A 31 -5.88 18.17 0.34
CA SER A 31 -6.75 17.28 1.11
C SER A 31 -7.68 18.04 2.06
N ILE A 32 -7.19 19.11 2.69
CA ILE A 32 -8.00 19.95 3.57
C ILE A 32 -9.05 20.74 2.78
N ASN A 33 -8.66 21.31 1.66
CA ASN A 33 -9.50 22.24 0.90
C ASN A 33 -10.49 21.55 -0.04
N HIS A 34 -10.18 20.32 -0.52
CA HIS A 34 -10.94 19.61 -1.56
C HIS A 34 -11.37 18.20 -1.17
N PHE A 35 -11.36 17.86 0.13
CA PHE A 35 -11.75 16.53 0.65
C PHE A 35 -10.91 15.37 0.12
N GLY A 36 -9.64 15.61 -0.16
CA GLY A 36 -8.71 14.60 -0.59
C GLY A 36 -7.86 15.04 -1.78
N PHE A 37 -7.00 14.16 -2.21
CA PHE A 37 -6.20 14.32 -3.42
C PHE A 37 -6.19 13.01 -4.22
N HIS A 38 -5.81 13.09 -5.48
CA HIS A 38 -5.72 11.93 -6.35
C HIS A 38 -4.63 10.98 -5.87
N ASN A 39 -4.98 9.73 -5.70
CA ASN A 39 -4.08 8.65 -5.33
C ASN A 39 -4.41 7.38 -6.16
N PRO A 40 -3.56 6.36 -6.17
CA PRO A 40 -3.79 5.19 -7.02
C PRO A 40 -5.16 4.55 -6.77
N ARG A 41 -5.58 4.45 -5.52
CA ARG A 41 -6.82 3.78 -5.15
C ARG A 41 -8.07 4.51 -5.63
N ASN A 42 -8.12 5.85 -5.52
CA ASN A 42 -9.31 6.61 -5.92
C ASN A 42 -9.34 6.95 -7.41
N GLN A 43 -8.25 6.66 -8.13
CA GLN A 43 -8.14 6.84 -9.58
C GLN A 43 -8.12 5.50 -10.35
N CYS A 44 -8.41 4.38 -9.70
CA CYS A 44 -8.39 3.04 -10.27
C CYS A 44 -7.05 2.68 -10.94
N TRP A 45 -5.95 3.14 -10.36
CA TRP A 45 -4.60 2.79 -10.78
C TRP A 45 -4.02 1.70 -9.87
N PRO A 46 -3.10 0.89 -10.38
CA PRO A 46 -2.40 -0.08 -9.54
C PRO A 46 -1.70 0.60 -8.37
N ASN A 47 -1.88 0.04 -7.16
CA ASN A 47 -1.41 0.67 -5.92
C ASN A 47 0.07 0.44 -5.75
N GLY A 48 0.86 -0.16 -6.31
CA GLY A 48 2.31 -0.33 -6.11
C GLY A 48 2.77 -0.58 -4.66
N VAL A 49 4.01 -1.00 -4.53
CA VAL A 49 4.70 -1.20 -3.25
C VAL A 49 5.45 0.09 -2.92
N PRO A 50 5.44 0.58 -1.68
CA PRO A 50 4.87 0.00 -0.46
C PRO A 50 3.42 0.41 -0.14
N PHE A 51 2.80 1.28 -0.94
CA PHE A 51 1.46 1.82 -0.67
C PHE A 51 0.42 0.71 -0.39
N MET A 52 0.47 -0.40 -1.13
CA MET A 52 -0.46 -1.52 -0.98
C MET A 52 -0.22 -2.38 0.27
N LEU A 53 0.91 -2.27 0.96
CA LEU A 53 1.27 -3.14 2.09
C LEU A 53 0.36 -2.97 3.31
N SER A 54 -0.41 -1.90 3.38
CA SER A 54 -1.42 -1.71 4.43
C SER A 54 -2.79 -2.31 4.10
N LEU A 55 -2.99 -2.86 2.91
CA LEU A 55 -4.27 -3.40 2.46
C LEU A 55 -4.46 -4.86 2.88
N SER A 56 -5.73 -5.28 2.96
CA SER A 56 -6.08 -6.69 3.17
C SER A 56 -5.60 -7.55 2.01
N MET A 57 -5.04 -8.73 2.33
CA MET A 57 -4.43 -9.60 1.34
C MET A 57 -4.56 -11.07 1.71
N GLU A 58 -4.43 -11.93 0.71
CA GLU A 58 -4.23 -13.37 0.83
C GLU A 58 -2.91 -13.78 0.20
N MET A 59 -2.20 -14.72 0.84
CA MET A 59 -0.94 -15.26 0.35
C MET A 59 -1.07 -16.74 0.02
N PHE A 60 -0.73 -17.09 -1.22
CA PHE A 60 -0.69 -18.48 -1.70
C PHE A 60 0.76 -18.89 -1.93
N GLN A 61 1.23 -19.82 -1.11
CA GLN A 61 2.61 -20.28 -1.14
C GLN A 61 2.75 -21.52 -2.02
N GLN A 62 3.73 -21.47 -2.91
CA GLN A 62 4.18 -22.58 -3.74
C GLN A 62 5.69 -22.77 -3.54
N PRO A 63 6.29 -23.89 -3.96
CA PRO A 63 7.71 -24.14 -3.71
C PRO A 63 8.66 -23.07 -4.30
N ASP A 64 8.33 -22.52 -5.45
CA ASP A 64 9.14 -21.59 -6.23
C ASP A 64 8.61 -20.15 -6.26
N LYS A 65 7.41 -19.93 -5.75
CA LYS A 65 6.78 -18.61 -5.76
C LYS A 65 5.74 -18.42 -4.66
N ILE A 66 5.50 -17.16 -4.32
CA ILE A 66 4.35 -16.73 -3.54
C ILE A 66 3.51 -15.81 -4.42
N ILE A 67 2.20 -16.03 -4.40
CA ILE A 67 1.21 -15.16 -5.04
C ILE A 67 0.49 -14.42 -3.92
N ILE A 68 0.51 -13.08 -3.97
CA ILE A 68 -0.21 -12.23 -3.04
C ILE A 68 -1.35 -11.57 -3.80
N ILE A 69 -2.58 -11.80 -3.34
CA ILE A 69 -3.78 -11.16 -3.87
C ILE A 69 -4.24 -10.11 -2.87
N TYR A 70 -4.38 -8.89 -3.31
CA TYR A 70 -4.90 -7.79 -2.50
C TYR A 70 -6.40 -7.60 -2.78
N GLN A 71 -7.18 -7.38 -1.74
CA GLN A 71 -8.63 -7.23 -1.85
C GLN A 71 -9.02 -6.06 -2.77
N ASN A 72 -8.27 -4.98 -2.72
CA ASN A 72 -8.51 -3.82 -3.56
C ASN A 72 -8.19 -4.12 -5.03
N ASP A 73 -9.22 -4.14 -5.89
CA ASP A 73 -9.15 -4.48 -7.32
C ASP A 73 -8.54 -5.85 -7.64
N HIS A 74 -8.52 -6.78 -6.69
CA HIS A 74 -7.94 -8.11 -6.85
C HIS A 74 -6.52 -8.08 -7.47
N GLN A 75 -5.75 -7.07 -7.07
CA GLN A 75 -4.39 -6.87 -7.58
C GLN A 75 -3.50 -8.05 -7.19
N VAL A 76 -2.79 -8.61 -8.16
CA VAL A 76 -1.97 -9.80 -7.98
C VAL A 76 -0.50 -9.46 -8.06
N ARG A 77 0.27 -9.87 -7.05
CA ARG A 77 1.72 -9.72 -7.00
C ARG A 77 2.38 -11.08 -6.95
N HIS A 78 3.39 -11.27 -7.77
CA HIS A 78 4.21 -12.48 -7.80
C HIS A 78 5.54 -12.23 -7.12
N VAL A 79 5.92 -13.13 -6.20
CA VAL A 79 7.22 -13.14 -5.55
C VAL A 79 7.94 -14.43 -5.96
N ARG A 80 9.11 -14.33 -6.59
CA ARG A 80 9.93 -15.46 -6.97
C ARG A 80 10.77 -15.90 -5.77
N MET A 81 10.62 -17.15 -5.35
CA MET A 81 11.32 -17.66 -4.15
C MET A 81 12.74 -18.12 -4.50
N ASN A 82 13.67 -17.81 -3.59
CA ASN A 82 15.09 -18.20 -3.69
C ASN A 82 15.76 -17.77 -5.02
N ALA A 83 15.26 -16.67 -5.58
CA ALA A 83 15.77 -16.08 -6.82
C ALA A 83 16.57 -14.80 -6.54
N GLN A 84 17.21 -14.29 -7.56
CA GLN A 84 17.86 -12.97 -7.56
C GLN A 84 17.13 -12.04 -8.53
N HIS A 85 17.27 -10.75 -8.32
CA HIS A 85 16.85 -9.76 -9.31
C HIS A 85 17.68 -9.92 -10.59
N PRO A 86 17.08 -9.75 -11.77
CA PRO A 86 17.84 -9.73 -13.01
C PRO A 86 18.78 -8.52 -13.03
N ALA A 87 19.87 -8.62 -13.74
CA ALA A 87 20.85 -7.51 -13.89
C ALA A 87 20.20 -6.23 -14.43
N GLN A 88 19.14 -6.37 -15.22
CA GLN A 88 18.30 -5.28 -15.72
C GLN A 88 16.83 -5.59 -15.39
N VAL A 89 16.27 -4.83 -14.47
CA VAL A 89 14.86 -4.94 -14.08
C VAL A 89 14.00 -4.14 -15.04
N THR A 90 12.97 -4.78 -15.60
CA THR A 90 11.93 -4.07 -16.35
C THR A 90 10.91 -3.54 -15.35
N PRO A 91 10.69 -2.21 -15.25
CA PRO A 91 9.76 -1.65 -14.29
C PRO A 91 8.33 -2.15 -14.47
N SER A 92 7.70 -2.56 -13.38
CA SER A 92 6.29 -2.95 -13.34
C SER A 92 5.57 -2.26 -12.18
N TRP A 93 4.21 -2.28 -12.17
CA TRP A 93 3.44 -1.62 -11.11
C TRP A 93 3.75 -2.18 -9.72
N TYR A 94 4.06 -3.47 -9.61
CA TYR A 94 4.36 -4.13 -8.34
C TYR A 94 5.86 -4.43 -8.16
N GLY A 95 6.69 -3.93 -9.08
CA GLY A 95 8.12 -4.16 -9.08
C GLY A 95 8.51 -5.59 -9.44
N ASP A 96 9.80 -5.86 -9.37
CA ASP A 96 10.38 -7.20 -9.37
C ASP A 96 10.58 -7.63 -7.91
N SER A 97 9.89 -8.68 -7.48
CA SER A 97 9.93 -9.17 -6.10
C SER A 97 10.59 -10.53 -6.03
N VAL A 98 11.62 -10.65 -5.18
CA VAL A 98 12.26 -11.91 -4.84
C VAL A 98 12.11 -12.19 -3.35
N GLY A 99 11.99 -13.45 -2.97
CA GLY A 99 11.76 -13.82 -1.57
C GLY A 99 12.58 -15.02 -1.13
N HIS A 100 12.79 -15.10 0.18
CA HIS A 100 13.39 -16.26 0.84
C HIS A 100 12.92 -16.33 2.29
N TYR A 101 13.17 -17.44 2.95
CA TYR A 101 12.89 -17.58 4.37
C TYR A 101 14.16 -17.42 5.21
N GLU A 102 14.06 -16.61 6.28
CA GLU A 102 15.02 -16.53 7.38
C GLU A 102 14.36 -17.11 8.64
N GLY A 103 14.55 -18.39 8.87
CA GLY A 103 13.81 -19.11 9.92
C GLY A 103 12.31 -19.15 9.63
N ASP A 104 11.51 -18.56 10.50
CA ASP A 104 10.05 -18.43 10.36
C ASP A 104 9.59 -17.10 9.70
N THR A 105 10.53 -16.29 9.26
CA THR A 105 10.27 -14.99 8.64
C THR A 105 10.40 -15.07 7.14
N LEU A 106 9.34 -14.75 6.41
CA LEU A 106 9.39 -14.53 4.98
C LEU A 106 9.96 -13.14 4.71
N VAL A 107 11.07 -13.09 3.99
CA VAL A 107 11.69 -11.85 3.52
C VAL A 107 11.40 -11.67 2.04
N ILE A 108 10.90 -10.50 1.66
CA ILE A 108 10.66 -10.12 0.26
C ILE A 108 11.44 -8.85 -0.02
N ASP A 109 12.22 -8.89 -1.08
CA ASP A 109 13.00 -7.77 -1.62
C ASP A 109 12.36 -7.31 -2.91
N THR A 110 12.10 -6.00 -3.07
CA THR A 110 11.39 -5.45 -4.22
C THR A 110 12.04 -4.18 -4.74
N VAL A 111 12.33 -4.19 -6.03
CA VAL A 111 12.91 -3.07 -6.79
C VAL A 111 12.14 -2.87 -8.10
N GLY A 112 12.42 -1.79 -8.82
CA GLY A 112 11.89 -1.57 -10.16
C GLY A 112 10.39 -1.29 -10.21
N MET A 113 9.86 -0.57 -9.22
CA MET A 113 8.48 -0.06 -9.28
C MET A 113 8.35 0.96 -10.41
N LYS A 114 7.30 0.78 -11.22
CA LYS A 114 6.96 1.70 -12.30
C LYS A 114 6.40 2.99 -11.73
N LEU A 115 6.87 4.12 -12.26
CA LEU A 115 6.27 5.41 -11.93
C LEU A 115 5.00 5.62 -12.74
N GLY A 116 4.00 6.17 -12.10
CA GLY A 116 2.76 6.62 -12.71
C GLY A 116 2.35 7.98 -12.14
N PRO A 117 1.31 8.61 -12.68
CA PRO A 117 0.91 9.96 -12.27
C PRO A 117 0.50 10.03 -10.79
N PHE A 118 0.06 8.91 -10.22
CA PHE A 118 -0.39 8.81 -8.83
C PHE A 118 0.53 7.93 -7.97
N ALA A 119 1.73 7.59 -8.46
CA ALA A 119 2.66 6.77 -7.69
C ALA A 119 3.12 7.48 -6.42
N MET A 120 2.99 6.80 -5.28
CA MET A 120 3.34 7.31 -3.96
C MET A 120 3.69 6.18 -2.99
N VAL A 121 4.48 6.52 -1.99
CA VAL A 121 4.96 5.57 -0.96
C VAL A 121 3.88 5.29 0.09
N ASP A 122 3.10 6.30 0.42
CA ASP A 122 2.14 6.28 1.53
C ASP A 122 0.87 7.07 1.23
N TRP A 123 -0.08 7.03 2.16
CA TRP A 123 -1.36 7.74 2.05
C TRP A 123 -1.27 9.26 2.15
N TYR A 124 -0.11 9.81 2.47
CA TYR A 124 0.12 11.26 2.58
C TYR A 124 0.67 11.87 1.29
N GLY A 125 0.85 11.05 0.27
CA GLY A 125 1.32 11.49 -1.04
C GLY A 125 2.83 11.65 -1.15
N THR A 126 3.59 11.01 -0.26
CA THR A 126 5.05 10.97 -0.35
C THR A 126 5.45 10.35 -1.70
N PRO A 127 6.26 11.07 -2.51
CA PRO A 127 6.61 10.58 -3.85
C PRO A 127 7.52 9.34 -3.77
N GLN A 128 7.64 8.65 -4.89
CA GLN A 128 8.66 7.62 -5.10
C GLN A 128 9.47 7.94 -6.36
N THR A 129 10.69 7.37 -6.44
CA THR A 129 11.55 7.47 -7.63
C THR A 129 11.91 6.07 -8.15
N PRO A 130 12.55 5.96 -9.33
CA PRO A 130 13.06 4.67 -9.80
C PRO A 130 14.10 4.01 -8.88
N ALA A 131 14.65 4.76 -7.91
CA ALA A 131 15.60 4.24 -6.93
C ALA A 131 14.92 3.59 -5.71
N LEU A 132 13.58 3.60 -5.67
CA LEU A 132 12.83 3.00 -4.56
C LEU A 132 13.16 1.51 -4.43
N HIS A 133 13.54 1.12 -3.21
CA HIS A 133 13.82 -0.24 -2.78
C HIS A 133 13.03 -0.53 -1.50
N VAL A 134 12.33 -1.65 -1.47
CA VAL A 134 11.50 -2.04 -0.32
C VAL A 134 11.85 -3.46 0.11
N ILE A 135 12.16 -3.62 1.39
CA ILE A 135 12.38 -4.92 2.02
C ILE A 135 11.26 -5.18 3.01
N GLU A 136 10.57 -6.29 2.86
CA GLU A 136 9.43 -6.72 3.68
C GLU A 136 9.79 -7.96 4.48
N ARG A 137 9.36 -8.02 5.75
CA ARG A 137 9.57 -9.14 6.66
C ARG A 137 8.24 -9.55 7.29
N TYR A 138 7.70 -10.65 6.85
CA TYR A 138 6.43 -11.21 7.34
C TYR A 138 6.68 -12.34 8.32
N ARG A 139 6.03 -12.28 9.47
CA ARG A 139 6.07 -13.35 10.47
C ARG A 139 4.75 -13.50 11.18
N MET A 140 4.48 -14.71 11.67
CA MET A 140 3.37 -14.95 12.58
C MET A 140 3.80 -14.65 14.01
N VAL A 141 3.09 -13.75 14.69
CA VAL A 141 3.34 -13.36 16.07
C VAL A 141 2.17 -13.77 16.96
N ASP A 142 2.42 -13.97 18.24
CA ASP A 142 1.36 -14.18 19.22
C ASP A 142 0.57 -12.90 19.51
N TYR A 143 -0.58 -13.06 20.15
CA TYR A 143 -1.44 -11.92 20.49
C TYR A 143 -0.74 -10.88 21.37
N GLU A 144 0.10 -11.30 22.33
CA GLU A 144 0.80 -10.38 23.23
C GLU A 144 1.76 -9.45 22.48
N THR A 145 2.41 -9.96 21.44
CA THR A 145 3.24 -9.16 20.53
C THR A 145 2.40 -8.29 19.60
N ALA A 146 1.24 -8.77 19.16
CA ALA A 146 0.36 -8.07 18.19
C ALA A 146 -0.48 -6.95 18.81
N LYS A 147 -0.85 -7.07 20.09
CA LYS A 147 -1.91 -6.27 20.74
C LYS A 147 -1.69 -4.75 20.67
N GLU A 148 -0.45 -4.28 20.78
CA GLU A 148 -0.16 -2.85 20.70
C GLU A 148 -0.41 -2.31 19.28
N GLY A 149 0.01 -3.06 18.25
CA GLY A 149 -0.24 -2.70 16.85
C GLY A 149 -1.73 -2.71 16.52
N LEU A 150 -2.48 -3.70 17.01
CA LEU A 150 -3.93 -3.79 16.84
C LEU A 150 -4.65 -2.63 17.53
N ALA A 151 -4.28 -2.29 18.77
CA ALA A 151 -4.87 -1.18 19.51
C ALA A 151 -4.60 0.19 18.84
N ARG A 152 -3.42 0.33 18.23
CA ARG A 152 -3.09 1.53 17.46
C ARG A 152 -3.95 1.63 16.20
N ASP A 153 -4.10 0.54 15.45
CA ASP A 153 -4.93 0.47 14.24
C ASP A 153 -6.40 0.79 14.56
N GLU A 154 -6.93 0.27 15.67
CA GLU A 154 -8.27 0.59 16.18
C GLU A 154 -8.43 2.07 16.51
N LYS A 155 -7.47 2.64 17.22
CA LYS A 155 -7.48 4.03 17.65
C LYS A 155 -7.38 5.02 16.49
N GLU A 156 -6.50 4.73 15.54
CA GLU A 156 -6.26 5.58 14.38
C GLU A 156 -7.39 5.46 13.35
N ASN A 157 -8.10 4.34 13.36
CA ASN A 157 -9.21 4.04 12.43
C ASN A 157 -8.87 4.36 10.96
N PHE A 158 -7.59 4.27 10.62
CA PHE A 158 -7.05 4.72 9.35
C PHE A 158 -7.61 3.95 8.16
N ARG A 159 -7.90 2.67 8.37
CA ARG A 159 -8.38 1.78 7.28
C ARG A 159 -9.88 1.84 7.07
N ALA A 160 -10.63 2.58 7.90
CA ALA A 160 -12.10 2.64 7.88
C ALA A 160 -12.79 1.24 7.92
N GLN A 161 -12.13 0.22 8.46
CA GLN A 161 -12.59 -1.17 8.51
C GLN A 161 -12.58 -1.82 9.91
N PRO A 162 -12.72 -1.08 11.03
CA PRO A 162 -12.74 -1.73 12.34
C PRO A 162 -13.90 -2.71 12.50
N ALA A 163 -15.01 -2.51 11.77
CA ALA A 163 -16.17 -3.41 11.80
C ALA A 163 -15.90 -4.79 11.19
N ASN A 164 -14.84 -4.94 10.42
CA ASN A 164 -14.51 -6.17 9.70
C ASN A 164 -13.46 -7.03 10.41
N MET A 165 -13.05 -6.67 11.62
CA MET A 165 -12.04 -7.39 12.38
C MET A 165 -12.62 -8.04 13.63
N ASP A 166 -12.14 -9.24 13.94
CA ASP A 166 -12.42 -9.92 15.22
C ASP A 166 -11.47 -9.40 16.31
N TRP A 167 -11.89 -8.38 17.02
CA TRP A 167 -11.14 -7.79 18.13
C TRP A 167 -10.98 -8.73 19.35
N ASN A 168 -11.75 -9.82 19.39
CA ASN A 168 -11.64 -10.83 20.44
C ASN A 168 -10.69 -11.97 20.09
N TYR A 169 -10.19 -12.01 18.85
CA TYR A 169 -9.24 -13.05 18.45
C TYR A 169 -7.93 -12.94 19.23
N ARG A 170 -7.51 -14.05 19.83
CA ARG A 170 -6.31 -14.15 20.67
C ARG A 170 -5.27 -15.14 20.12
N GLY A 171 -5.47 -15.59 18.90
CA GLY A 171 -4.52 -16.45 18.19
C GLY A 171 -3.34 -15.69 17.60
N LYS A 172 -2.64 -16.33 16.67
CA LYS A 172 -1.52 -15.71 15.95
C LYS A 172 -1.98 -14.71 14.91
N HIS A 173 -1.25 -13.61 14.82
CA HIS A 173 -1.45 -12.55 13.85
C HIS A 173 -0.28 -12.49 12.86
N LEU A 174 -0.56 -12.16 11.62
CA LEU A 174 0.48 -11.82 10.66
C LEU A 174 1.00 -10.40 10.97
N GLN A 175 2.31 -10.28 11.10
CA GLN A 175 2.97 -8.98 11.25
C GLN A 175 3.97 -8.78 10.13
N LEU A 176 3.92 -7.61 9.52
CA LEU A 176 4.86 -7.13 8.52
C LEU A 176 5.70 -6.01 9.11
N THR A 177 7.00 -6.14 9.05
CA THR A 177 7.92 -4.99 9.16
C THR A 177 8.51 -4.73 7.78
N PHE A 178 8.35 -3.53 7.25
CA PHE A 178 8.95 -3.19 5.97
C PHE A 178 9.87 -1.99 6.09
N THR A 179 10.91 -2.00 5.28
CA THR A 179 11.93 -0.94 5.19
C THR A 179 11.85 -0.31 3.82
N VAL A 180 11.82 1.01 3.78
CA VAL A 180 11.79 1.83 2.57
C VAL A 180 13.12 2.56 2.44
N ASP A 181 13.75 2.42 1.29
CA ASP A 181 14.97 3.12 0.90
C ASP A 181 14.75 3.78 -0.46
N ASP A 182 14.66 5.10 -0.49
CA ASP A 182 14.66 5.90 -1.71
C ASP A 182 15.53 7.13 -1.46
N PRO A 183 16.82 7.07 -1.84
CA PRO A 183 17.78 8.12 -1.53
C PRO A 183 17.48 9.44 -2.25
N ASN A 184 16.55 9.50 -3.18
CA ASN A 184 16.11 10.74 -3.83
C ASN A 184 14.94 11.41 -3.07
N VAL A 185 14.24 10.66 -2.21
CA VAL A 185 13.07 11.11 -1.44
C VAL A 185 13.41 11.31 0.02
N PHE A 186 14.20 10.41 0.60
CA PHE A 186 14.51 10.36 2.02
C PHE A 186 15.99 10.64 2.29
N THR A 187 16.27 11.24 3.45
CA THR A 187 17.63 11.46 3.95
C THR A 187 18.25 10.22 4.55
N THR A 188 17.42 9.28 4.98
CA THR A 188 17.79 7.97 5.51
C THR A 188 16.68 6.96 5.23
N ARG A 189 17.01 5.66 5.19
CA ARG A 189 16.01 4.60 5.17
C ARG A 189 15.19 4.59 6.45
N TRP A 190 13.94 4.16 6.35
CA TRP A 190 13.04 4.06 7.49
C TRP A 190 12.24 2.75 7.43
N SER A 191 11.67 2.37 8.55
CA SER A 191 10.87 1.16 8.65
C SER A 191 9.55 1.44 9.36
N ALA A 192 8.53 0.67 8.99
CA ALA A 192 7.24 0.68 9.66
C ALA A 192 6.75 -0.75 9.88
N THR A 193 5.82 -0.91 10.83
CA THR A 193 5.22 -2.20 11.16
C THR A 193 3.72 -2.14 10.98
N VAL A 194 3.17 -3.13 10.26
CA VAL A 194 1.74 -3.37 10.09
C VAL A 194 1.39 -4.68 10.78
N THR A 195 0.34 -4.67 11.61
CA THR A 195 -0.20 -5.87 12.22
C THR A 195 -1.57 -6.15 11.61
N TYR A 196 -1.73 -7.30 10.96
CA TYR A 196 -2.99 -7.66 10.32
C TYR A 196 -3.93 -8.32 11.32
N GLY A 197 -5.13 -7.76 11.44
CA GLY A 197 -6.19 -8.33 12.27
C GLY A 197 -6.84 -9.56 11.61
N LYS A 198 -7.51 -10.39 12.43
CA LYS A 198 -8.33 -11.49 11.94
C LYS A 198 -9.62 -10.93 11.32
N PRO A 199 -9.93 -11.17 10.04
CA PRO A 199 -11.20 -10.72 9.46
C PRO A 199 -12.37 -11.55 10.00
N VAL A 200 -13.55 -10.91 10.16
CA VAL A 200 -14.83 -11.54 10.51
C VAL A 200 -15.76 -11.70 9.32
N VAL A 201 -15.44 -11.06 8.20
CA VAL A 201 -16.20 -11.14 6.97
C VAL A 201 -15.44 -11.92 5.91
N GLU A 202 -16.16 -12.54 5.02
CA GLU A 202 -15.59 -13.17 3.84
C GLU A 202 -14.93 -12.11 2.94
N TRP A 203 -14.05 -12.58 2.08
CA TRP A 203 -13.43 -11.78 1.04
C TRP A 203 -14.49 -11.17 0.12
N LEU A 204 -14.65 -9.86 0.19
CA LEU A 204 -15.61 -9.15 -0.64
C LEU A 204 -14.96 -8.76 -1.97
N GLU A 205 -15.70 -8.90 -3.05
CA GLU A 205 -15.30 -8.36 -4.33
C GLU A 205 -15.30 -6.82 -4.27
N GLN A 206 -14.19 -6.24 -4.69
CA GLN A 206 -13.99 -4.80 -4.69
C GLN A 206 -13.32 -4.37 -5.99
N VAL A 207 -14.11 -3.84 -6.92
CA VAL A 207 -13.67 -3.40 -8.23
C VAL A 207 -13.86 -1.89 -8.34
N CYS A 208 -12.76 -1.18 -8.51
CA CYS A 208 -12.74 0.28 -8.54
C CYS A 208 -13.53 0.84 -9.74
N ALA A 209 -13.41 0.20 -10.89
CA ALA A 209 -14.06 0.66 -12.12
C ALA A 209 -15.59 0.58 -12.10
N GLU A 210 -16.18 -0.27 -11.25
CA GLU A 210 -17.63 -0.37 -11.09
C GLU A 210 -18.22 0.76 -10.23
N ASN A 211 -17.38 1.40 -9.42
CA ASN A 211 -17.79 2.47 -8.52
C ASN A 211 -16.92 3.73 -8.74
N PRO A 212 -16.85 4.30 -9.95
CA PRO A 212 -16.06 5.49 -10.19
C PRO A 212 -16.64 6.64 -9.38
N LYS A 213 -15.90 7.06 -8.34
CA LYS A 213 -16.27 8.21 -7.52
C LYS A 213 -15.65 9.46 -8.12
N LYS A 214 -16.42 10.54 -8.18
CA LYS A 214 -15.90 11.85 -8.55
C LYS A 214 -15.04 12.39 -7.40
N TYR A 215 -13.74 12.46 -7.62
CA TYR A 215 -12.79 13.10 -6.72
C TYR A 215 -12.11 14.25 -7.50
N GLY A 216 -12.18 15.45 -6.99
CA GLY A 216 -11.65 16.62 -7.67
C GLY A 216 -12.67 17.32 -8.56
N THR A 217 -12.30 17.67 -9.80
CA THR A 217 -13.17 18.36 -10.75
C THR A 217 -14.09 17.38 -11.49
N GLU A 218 -15.21 17.88 -12.06
CA GLU A 218 -16.13 17.05 -12.85
C GLU A 218 -15.46 16.40 -14.07
N GLU A 219 -14.42 17.02 -14.62
CA GLU A 219 -13.67 16.53 -15.77
C GLU A 219 -12.86 15.27 -15.45
N ASP A 220 -12.38 15.11 -14.21
CA ASP A 220 -11.54 13.98 -13.79
C ASP A 220 -12.31 12.67 -13.57
N ALA A 221 -13.63 12.72 -13.61
CA ALA A 221 -14.50 11.60 -13.23
C ALA A 221 -15.35 11.05 -14.38
N GLN A 222 -15.14 11.49 -15.59
CA GLN A 222 -15.87 10.97 -16.73
C GLN A 222 -15.29 9.62 -17.15
N VAL A 223 -16.10 8.57 -16.99
CA VAL A 223 -15.80 7.28 -17.62
C VAL A 223 -15.87 7.50 -19.13
N PRO A 224 -14.79 7.22 -19.89
CA PRO A 224 -14.84 7.32 -21.34
C PRO A 224 -15.94 6.38 -21.86
N THR A 225 -16.94 6.95 -22.52
CA THR A 225 -18.00 6.16 -23.17
C THR A 225 -17.82 6.24 -24.67
N ALA A 226 -17.83 5.10 -25.34
CA ALA A 226 -17.86 5.08 -26.79
C ALA A 226 -19.22 5.62 -27.27
N ALA A 227 -19.21 6.45 -28.31
CA ALA A 227 -20.42 6.99 -28.89
C ALA A 227 -21.32 5.90 -29.53
N LYS A 228 -20.73 4.75 -29.84
CA LYS A 228 -21.42 3.52 -30.29
C LYS A 228 -20.71 2.30 -29.69
N PRO A 229 -21.47 1.28 -29.26
CA PRO A 229 -20.89 -0.01 -28.93
C PRO A 229 -20.14 -0.58 -30.13
N ASP A 230 -19.00 -1.24 -29.88
CA ASP A 230 -18.15 -1.86 -30.91
C ASP A 230 -18.31 -3.40 -30.96
N PHE A 231 -19.40 -3.91 -30.42
CA PHE A 231 -19.79 -5.31 -30.41
C PHE A 231 -21.15 -5.53 -31.07
#